data_64f24188cd04d4728f48391d9323689b
#
_entry.id   64f24188cd04d4728f48391d9323689b
#
_cell.length_a   1.000
_cell.length_b   1.000
_cell.length_c   1.000
_cell.angle_alpha   90.00
_cell.angle_beta   90.00
_cell.angle_gamma   90.00
#
_symmetry.space_group_name_H-M   'P 1'
#
loop_
_entity.id
_entity.type
_entity.pdbx_description
1 polymer ?
#
loop_
_entity_poly.entity_id
_entity_poly.type
_entity_poly.pdbx_seq_one_letter_code
_entity_poly.pdbx_strand_id
1 'polypeptide(L)'
;MRPKLKLYLDTSVISALFDERNPERKSLTESFFAEISKFDIYVSTFTLAEIEKTPDPVFKKKMIGKVSKIQVLNIKSDIEEIADEIILSGAINQSYLEDAFHIATAIMNEMDYLLSWNFRHIVRKKTKDIIRMITTINNLRQIEIVTPAELL
;
A
#
# COMPACT_ATOMS: atom_id res chain seq x y z
N MET A 1 22.83 13.09 8.86
CA MET A 1 21.95 11.89 8.84
C MET A 1 20.98 11.98 7.67
N ARG A 2 20.87 10.91 6.90
CA ARG A 2 19.85 10.84 5.85
C ARG A 2 18.50 10.49 6.49
N PRO A 3 17.42 11.17 6.09
CA PRO A 3 16.09 10.77 6.54
C PRO A 3 15.78 9.37 6.00
N LYS A 4 15.02 8.60 6.77
CA LYS A 4 14.56 7.27 6.33
C LYS A 4 13.53 7.42 5.22
N LEU A 5 13.52 6.45 4.29
CA LEU A 5 12.49 6.38 3.26
C LEU A 5 11.14 6.06 3.90
N LYS A 6 10.11 6.75 3.39
CA LYS A 6 8.73 6.57 3.84
C LYS A 6 8.04 5.54 2.96
N LEU A 7 7.59 4.47 3.57
CA LEU A 7 6.93 3.36 2.88
C LEU A 7 5.47 3.26 3.32
N TYR A 8 4.57 3.25 2.35
CA TYR A 8 3.17 2.95 2.60
C TYR A 8 2.92 1.47 2.29
N LEU A 9 2.31 0.76 3.22
CA LEU A 9 1.97 -0.65 3.06
C LEU A 9 0.47 -0.79 2.82
N ASP A 10 0.09 -1.41 1.70
CA ASP A 10 -1.30 -1.76 1.52
C ASP A 10 -1.65 -3.00 2.35
N THR A 11 -2.91 -3.37 2.38
CA THR A 11 -3.39 -4.48 3.20
C THR A 11 -2.77 -5.81 2.80
N SER A 12 -2.42 -5.99 1.51
CA SER A 12 -1.82 -7.24 1.02
C SER A 12 -0.47 -7.54 1.67
N VAL A 13 0.29 -6.53 2.04
CA VAL A 13 1.59 -6.70 2.71
C VAL A 13 1.39 -7.20 4.13
N ILE A 14 0.38 -6.70 4.82
CA ILE A 14 0.06 -7.16 6.18
C ILE A 14 -0.47 -8.61 6.15
N SER A 15 -1.41 -8.89 5.23
CA SER A 15 -2.01 -10.23 5.14
C SER A 15 -1.00 -11.30 4.73
N ALA A 16 -0.04 -10.94 3.88
CA ALA A 16 1.00 -11.88 3.42
C ALA A 16 1.84 -12.47 4.56
N LEU A 17 2.03 -11.72 5.65
CA LEU A 17 2.76 -12.20 6.82
C LEU A 17 2.13 -13.45 7.44
N PHE A 18 0.83 -13.64 7.27
CA PHE A 18 0.06 -14.66 7.96
C PHE A 18 -0.63 -15.63 7.00
N ASP A 19 -0.38 -15.48 5.68
CA ASP A 19 -1.04 -16.30 4.66
C ASP A 19 -0.20 -17.54 4.34
N GLU A 20 -0.57 -18.68 4.94
CA GLU A 20 0.10 -19.95 4.77
C GLU A 20 -0.10 -20.54 3.35
N ARG A 21 -1.07 -20.04 2.59
CA ARG A 21 -1.34 -20.52 1.23
C ARG A 21 -0.26 -20.12 0.23
N ASN A 22 0.54 -19.10 0.56
CA ASN A 22 1.64 -18.64 -0.27
C ASN A 22 2.91 -18.49 0.57
N PRO A 23 3.61 -19.60 0.84
CA PRO A 23 4.77 -19.60 1.74
C PRO A 23 5.95 -18.78 1.23
N GLU A 24 6.16 -18.70 -0.09
CA GLU A 24 7.24 -17.89 -0.65
C GLU A 24 7.00 -16.40 -0.38
N ARG A 25 5.81 -15.92 -0.68
CA ARG A 25 5.43 -14.52 -0.43
C ARG A 25 5.48 -14.19 1.05
N LYS A 26 5.00 -15.10 1.89
CA LYS A 26 5.07 -14.96 3.34
C LYS A 26 6.53 -14.81 3.80
N SER A 27 7.42 -15.67 3.33
CA SER A 27 8.83 -15.63 3.68
C SER A 27 9.50 -14.32 3.26
N LEU A 28 9.24 -13.85 2.05
CA LEU A 28 9.77 -12.57 1.57
C LEU A 28 9.24 -11.39 2.40
N THR A 29 7.98 -11.44 2.79
CA THR A 29 7.37 -10.40 3.62
C THR A 29 7.97 -10.41 5.03
N GLU A 30 8.20 -11.59 5.61
CA GLU A 30 8.89 -11.73 6.89
C GLU A 30 10.30 -11.13 6.83
N SER A 31 11.04 -11.40 5.76
CA SER A 31 12.38 -10.83 5.56
C SER A 31 12.35 -9.31 5.47
N PHE A 32 11.36 -8.75 4.78
CA PHE A 32 11.16 -7.31 4.74
C PHE A 32 10.90 -6.74 6.15
N PHE A 33 9.99 -7.34 6.90
CA PHE A 33 9.67 -6.86 8.24
C PHE A 33 10.83 -7.01 9.24
N ALA A 34 11.75 -7.95 9.00
CA ALA A 34 12.95 -8.06 9.81
C ALA A 34 13.86 -6.83 9.68
N GLU A 35 13.73 -6.07 8.59
CA GLU A 35 14.54 -4.90 8.32
C GLU A 35 13.77 -3.58 8.39
N ILE A 36 12.56 -3.56 8.92
CA ILE A 36 11.70 -2.36 8.92
C ILE A 36 12.29 -1.18 9.69
N SER A 37 13.23 -1.41 10.61
CA SER A 37 13.88 -0.33 11.33
C SER A 37 14.66 0.63 10.42
N LYS A 38 14.96 0.21 9.19
CA LYS A 38 15.62 1.03 8.19
C LYS A 38 14.69 2.06 7.55
N PHE A 39 13.38 1.92 7.74
CA PHE A 39 12.35 2.70 7.05
C PHE A 39 11.36 3.32 8.04
N ASP A 40 10.68 4.37 7.61
CA ASP A 40 9.48 4.86 8.27
C ASP A 40 8.27 4.23 7.57
N ILE A 41 7.57 3.34 8.25
CA ILE A 41 6.45 2.59 7.66
C ILE A 41 5.10 3.12 8.12
N TYR A 42 4.16 3.10 7.19
CA TYR A 42 2.81 3.63 7.40
C TYR A 42 1.76 2.71 6.79
N VAL A 43 0.60 2.68 7.43
CA VAL A 43 -0.64 2.17 6.86
C VAL A 43 -1.65 3.32 6.89
N SER A 44 -2.90 3.08 6.50
CA SER A 44 -3.95 4.09 6.59
C SER A 44 -5.19 3.54 7.26
N THR A 45 -6.16 4.42 7.49
CA THR A 45 -7.48 4.02 7.98
C THR A 45 -8.18 3.07 7.01
N PHE A 46 -7.87 3.13 5.71
CA PHE A 46 -8.38 2.15 4.73
C PHE A 46 -7.85 0.75 5.03
N THR A 47 -6.57 0.63 5.38
CA THR A 47 -5.97 -0.64 5.79
C THR A 47 -6.70 -1.23 7.00
N LEU A 48 -6.94 -0.39 8.00
CA LEU A 48 -7.64 -0.82 9.21
C LEU A 48 -9.06 -1.28 8.91
N ALA A 49 -9.78 -0.55 8.07
CA ALA A 49 -11.14 -0.89 7.67
C ALA A 49 -11.20 -2.22 6.91
N GLU A 50 -10.25 -2.47 6.01
CA GLU A 50 -10.18 -3.73 5.28
C GLU A 50 -9.87 -4.91 6.21
N ILE A 51 -8.97 -4.72 7.18
CA ILE A 51 -8.64 -5.75 8.17
C ILE A 51 -9.87 -6.10 9.01
N GLU A 52 -10.67 -5.10 9.40
CA GLU A 52 -11.90 -5.33 10.18
C GLU A 52 -12.91 -6.21 9.44
N LYS A 53 -12.89 -6.22 8.12
CA LYS A 53 -13.76 -7.07 7.29
C LYS A 53 -13.27 -8.50 7.11
N THR A 54 -12.13 -8.87 7.68
CA THR A 54 -11.56 -10.21 7.55
C THR A 54 -12.45 -11.23 8.25
N PRO A 55 -12.94 -12.26 7.52
CA PRO A 55 -13.89 -13.22 8.09
C PRO A 55 -13.30 -14.13 9.15
N ASP A 56 -12.06 -14.58 8.96
CA ASP A 56 -11.38 -15.49 9.89
C ASP A 56 -10.91 -14.71 11.13
N PRO A 57 -11.46 -14.99 12.32
CA PRO A 57 -11.13 -14.22 13.52
C PRO A 57 -9.68 -14.39 13.98
N VAL A 58 -9.07 -15.54 13.74
CA VAL A 58 -7.67 -15.77 14.11
C VAL A 58 -6.73 -14.98 13.21
N PHE A 59 -6.96 -15.03 11.92
CA PHE A 59 -6.21 -14.26 10.91
C PHE A 59 -6.35 -12.75 11.15
N LYS A 60 -7.57 -12.30 11.37
CA LYS A 60 -7.90 -10.90 11.69
C LYS A 60 -7.13 -10.41 12.91
N LYS A 61 -7.13 -11.20 13.98
CA LYS A 61 -6.44 -10.85 15.23
C LYS A 61 -4.93 -10.66 15.02
N LYS A 62 -4.32 -11.55 14.23
CA LYS A 62 -2.89 -11.45 13.92
C LYS A 62 -2.58 -10.17 13.15
N MET A 63 -3.41 -9.83 12.16
CA MET A 63 -3.24 -8.60 11.39
C MET A 63 -3.41 -7.35 12.25
N ILE A 64 -4.42 -7.31 13.09
CA ILE A 64 -4.65 -6.20 14.04
C ILE A 64 -3.44 -6.03 14.94
N GLY A 65 -2.91 -7.11 15.49
CA GLY A 65 -1.71 -7.07 16.33
C GLY A 65 -0.50 -6.47 15.60
N LYS A 66 -0.36 -6.75 14.30
CA LYS A 66 0.74 -6.22 13.50
C LYS A 66 0.58 -4.72 13.24
N VAL A 67 -0.58 -4.29 12.75
CA VAL A 67 -0.81 -2.88 12.40
C VAL A 67 -0.85 -1.97 13.63
N SER A 68 -1.13 -2.49 14.82
CA SER A 68 -1.11 -1.70 16.05
C SER A 68 0.25 -1.05 16.34
N LYS A 69 1.31 -1.57 15.72
CA LYS A 69 2.69 -1.08 15.89
C LYS A 69 3.14 -0.17 14.75
N ILE A 70 2.27 0.11 13.79
CA ILE A 70 2.59 0.88 12.59
C ILE A 70 1.85 2.21 12.63
N GLN A 71 2.50 3.28 12.17
CA GLN A 71 1.87 4.59 12.10
C GLN A 71 0.72 4.59 11.10
N VAL A 72 -0.38 5.24 11.45
CA VAL A 72 -1.60 5.29 10.63
C VAL A 72 -1.75 6.69 10.05
N LEU A 73 -1.80 6.76 8.71
CA LEU A 73 -2.07 8.01 8.00
C LEU A 73 -3.56 8.30 8.01
N ASN A 74 -3.89 9.54 8.28
CA ASN A 74 -5.27 10.02 8.19
C ASN A 74 -5.64 10.31 6.74
N ILE A 75 -6.93 10.18 6.43
CA ILE A 75 -7.46 10.50 5.11
C ILE A 75 -7.54 12.03 4.98
N LYS A 76 -6.92 12.55 3.91
CA LYS A 76 -7.03 13.96 3.53
C LYS A 76 -8.16 14.11 2.52
N SER A 77 -8.80 15.28 2.49
CA SER A 77 -9.93 15.56 1.59
C SER A 77 -9.61 15.35 0.11
N ASP A 78 -8.36 15.57 -0.29
CA ASP A 78 -7.92 15.51 -1.69
C ASP A 78 -7.74 14.06 -2.19
N ILE A 79 -7.76 13.08 -1.30
CA ILE A 79 -7.54 11.67 -1.66
C ILE A 79 -8.63 11.17 -2.60
N GLU A 80 -9.88 11.55 -2.37
CA GLU A 80 -10.99 11.13 -3.25
C GLU A 80 -10.81 11.62 -4.67
N GLU A 81 -10.36 12.87 -4.86
CA GLU A 81 -10.14 13.45 -6.19
C GLU A 81 -9.09 12.66 -6.97
N ILE A 82 -7.98 12.33 -6.34
CA ILE A 82 -6.93 11.55 -6.99
C ILE A 82 -7.38 10.12 -7.25
N ALA A 83 -8.10 9.50 -6.31
CA ALA A 83 -8.66 8.16 -6.52
C ALA A 83 -9.62 8.15 -7.71
N ASP A 84 -10.46 9.16 -7.85
CA ASP A 84 -11.37 9.31 -8.99
C ASP A 84 -10.62 9.44 -10.31
N GLU A 85 -9.54 10.22 -10.36
CA GLU A 85 -8.69 10.31 -11.56
C GLU A 85 -8.07 8.96 -11.92
N ILE A 86 -7.62 8.20 -10.93
CA ILE A 86 -7.06 6.86 -11.16
C ILE A 86 -8.10 5.94 -11.80
N ILE A 87 -9.33 5.96 -11.31
CA ILE A 87 -10.43 5.17 -11.85
C ILE A 87 -10.78 5.64 -13.28
N LEU A 88 -10.94 6.95 -13.48
CA LEU A 88 -11.31 7.52 -14.78
C LEU A 88 -10.24 7.28 -15.85
N SER A 89 -8.97 7.23 -15.46
CA SER A 89 -7.87 6.95 -16.38
C SER A 89 -7.81 5.50 -16.85
N GLY A 90 -8.56 4.60 -16.21
CA GLY A 90 -8.59 3.18 -16.55
C GLY A 90 -7.49 2.36 -15.91
N ALA A 91 -6.70 2.93 -14.99
CA ALA A 91 -5.66 2.17 -14.28
C ALA A 91 -6.27 1.06 -13.45
N ILE A 92 -7.38 1.36 -12.77
CA ILE A 92 -8.07 0.45 -11.86
C ILE A 92 -9.57 0.55 -12.14
N ASN A 93 -10.24 -0.59 -12.20
CA ASN A 93 -11.70 -0.65 -12.37
C ASN A 93 -12.38 -0.13 -11.11
N GLN A 94 -13.52 0.54 -11.27
CA GLN A 94 -14.28 1.10 -10.15
C GLN A 94 -14.70 0.05 -9.11
N SER A 95 -14.85 -1.21 -9.51
CA SER A 95 -15.12 -2.31 -8.58
C SER A 95 -14.01 -2.50 -7.53
N TYR A 96 -12.84 -1.95 -7.77
CA TYR A 96 -11.65 -2.06 -6.91
C TYR A 96 -11.22 -0.68 -6.40
N LEU A 97 -12.18 0.14 -6.03
CA LEU A 97 -11.96 1.52 -5.57
C LEU A 97 -11.00 1.59 -4.37
N GLU A 98 -11.02 0.58 -3.49
CA GLU A 98 -10.09 0.53 -2.35
C GLU A 98 -8.62 0.55 -2.79
N ASP A 99 -8.29 -0.12 -3.89
CA ASP A 99 -6.92 -0.10 -4.42
C ASP A 99 -6.52 1.31 -4.86
N ALA A 100 -7.45 2.03 -5.49
CA ALA A 100 -7.23 3.43 -5.88
C ALA A 100 -7.05 4.34 -4.65
N PHE A 101 -7.79 4.09 -3.58
CA PHE A 101 -7.63 4.83 -2.32
C PHE A 101 -6.25 4.60 -1.70
N HIS A 102 -5.72 3.38 -1.72
CA HIS A 102 -4.37 3.12 -1.22
C HIS A 102 -3.32 3.92 -2.00
N ILE A 103 -3.42 3.92 -3.32
CA ILE A 103 -2.49 4.66 -4.17
C ILE A 103 -2.60 6.17 -3.91
N ALA A 104 -3.83 6.70 -3.89
CA ALA A 104 -4.07 8.12 -3.65
C ALA A 104 -3.56 8.56 -2.27
N THR A 105 -3.75 7.73 -1.25
CA THR A 105 -3.25 8.00 0.10
C THR A 105 -1.74 8.11 0.11
N ALA A 106 -1.05 7.19 -0.54
CA ALA A 106 0.40 7.20 -0.62
C ALA A 106 0.91 8.44 -1.36
N ILE A 107 0.27 8.82 -2.46
CA ILE A 107 0.64 10.03 -3.23
C ILE A 107 0.44 11.29 -2.39
N MET A 108 -0.73 11.48 -1.83
CA MET A 108 -1.10 12.72 -1.13
C MET A 108 -0.36 12.90 0.19
N ASN A 109 0.16 11.83 0.77
CA ASN A 109 1.01 11.88 1.96
C ASN A 109 2.50 11.87 1.64
N GLU A 110 2.84 12.01 0.36
CA GLU A 110 4.24 12.12 -0.12
C GLU A 110 5.13 10.97 0.32
N MET A 111 4.61 9.74 0.20
CA MET A 111 5.39 8.54 0.46
C MET A 111 6.46 8.36 -0.64
N ASP A 112 7.58 7.75 -0.28
CA ASP A 112 8.62 7.41 -1.25
C ASP A 112 8.22 6.16 -2.04
N TYR A 113 7.66 5.17 -1.36
CA TYR A 113 7.22 3.90 -1.98
C TYR A 113 5.85 3.49 -1.50
N LEU A 114 5.10 2.88 -2.41
CA LEU A 114 3.91 2.09 -2.07
C LEU A 114 4.28 0.61 -2.24
N LEU A 115 4.18 -0.16 -1.17
CA LEU A 115 4.45 -1.60 -1.18
C LEU A 115 3.15 -2.39 -1.27
N SER A 116 3.12 -3.33 -2.21
CA SER A 116 1.94 -4.16 -2.45
C SER A 116 2.33 -5.51 -3.06
N TRP A 117 1.54 -6.52 -2.78
CA TRP A 117 1.59 -7.81 -3.47
C TRP A 117 0.49 -7.93 -4.53
N ASN A 118 -0.29 -6.88 -4.74
CA ASN A 118 -1.39 -6.89 -5.71
C ASN A 118 -0.87 -6.66 -7.13
N PHE A 119 -0.51 -7.77 -7.81
CA PHE A 119 -0.04 -7.72 -9.19
C PHE A 119 -1.15 -7.48 -10.20
N ARG A 120 -2.41 -7.68 -9.81
CA ARG A 120 -3.55 -7.54 -10.73
C ARG A 120 -3.90 -6.09 -10.98
N HIS A 121 -3.77 -5.21 -9.97
CA HIS A 121 -4.24 -3.83 -10.06
C HIS A 121 -3.18 -2.79 -9.73
N ILE A 122 -2.24 -3.08 -8.81
CA ILE A 122 -1.32 -2.06 -8.29
C ILE A 122 0.08 -2.23 -8.84
N VAL A 123 0.71 -3.39 -8.62
CA VAL A 123 2.10 -3.64 -9.04
C VAL A 123 2.10 -4.17 -10.46
N ARG A 124 1.83 -3.29 -11.41
CA ARG A 124 1.87 -3.63 -12.83
C ARG A 124 2.22 -2.38 -13.64
N LYS A 125 2.80 -2.59 -14.81
CA LYS A 125 3.29 -1.51 -15.66
C LYS A 125 2.21 -0.49 -16.00
N LYS A 126 1.03 -0.93 -16.39
CA LYS A 126 -0.08 -0.04 -16.75
C LYS A 126 -0.42 0.94 -15.62
N THR A 127 -0.57 0.43 -14.41
CA THR A 127 -0.86 1.25 -13.23
C THR A 127 0.27 2.23 -12.96
N LYS A 128 1.51 1.74 -12.97
CA LYS A 128 2.70 2.59 -12.71
C LYS A 128 2.79 3.73 -13.73
N ASP A 129 2.57 3.44 -15.01
CA ASP A 129 2.64 4.45 -16.07
C ASP A 129 1.55 5.52 -15.90
N ILE A 130 0.33 5.11 -15.60
CA ILE A 130 -0.79 6.03 -15.38
C ILE A 130 -0.57 6.89 -14.13
N ILE A 131 -0.08 6.30 -13.05
CA ILE A 131 0.21 7.05 -11.82
C ILE A 131 1.30 8.10 -12.08
N ARG A 132 2.31 7.76 -12.85
CA ARG A 132 3.35 8.73 -13.24
C ARG A 132 2.74 9.89 -14.02
N MET A 133 1.83 9.62 -14.94
CA MET A 133 1.12 10.63 -15.70
C MET A 133 0.28 11.54 -14.80
N ILE A 134 -0.53 10.95 -13.92
CA ILE A 134 -1.41 11.70 -13.01
C ILE A 134 -0.60 12.60 -12.08
N THR A 135 0.45 12.08 -11.47
CA THR A 135 1.30 12.86 -10.58
C THR A 135 2.01 14.00 -11.32
N THR A 136 2.44 13.77 -12.55
CA THR A 136 3.08 14.80 -13.38
C THR A 136 2.09 15.89 -13.73
N ILE A 137 0.90 15.55 -14.21
CA ILE A 137 -0.14 16.53 -14.61
C ILE A 137 -0.58 17.39 -13.42
N ASN A 138 -0.71 16.77 -12.25
CA ASN A 138 -1.16 17.47 -11.03
C ASN A 138 -0.01 18.11 -10.26
N ASN A 139 1.20 18.07 -10.78
CA ASN A 139 2.40 18.60 -10.12
C ASN A 139 2.59 18.03 -8.71
N LEU A 140 2.36 16.73 -8.58
CA LEU A 140 2.54 16.00 -7.34
C LEU A 140 3.87 15.26 -7.33
N ARG A 141 4.40 14.98 -6.13
CA ARG A 141 5.62 14.21 -5.97
C ARG A 141 5.42 12.79 -6.51
N GLN A 142 6.43 12.30 -7.25
CA GLN A 142 6.41 10.94 -7.78
C GLN A 142 6.50 9.91 -6.66
N ILE A 143 5.87 8.77 -6.87
CA ILE A 143 5.91 7.63 -5.97
C ILE A 143 6.33 6.40 -6.76
N GLU A 144 7.10 5.51 -6.15
CA GLU A 144 7.42 4.21 -6.74
C GLU A 144 6.53 3.13 -6.14
N ILE A 145 6.05 2.24 -7.00
CA ILE A 145 5.21 1.11 -6.60
C ILE A 145 6.03 -0.16 -6.75
N VAL A 146 6.27 -0.85 -5.64
CA VAL A 146 7.14 -2.03 -5.59
C VAL A 146 6.54 -3.12 -4.70
N THR A 147 7.10 -4.32 -4.79
CA THR A 147 6.82 -5.38 -3.82
C THR A 147 7.80 -5.28 -2.65
N PRO A 148 7.47 -5.87 -1.49
CA PRO A 148 8.44 -5.95 -0.39
C PRO A 148 9.76 -6.61 -0.78
N ALA A 149 9.73 -7.57 -1.70
CA ALA A 149 10.93 -8.27 -2.16
C ALA A 149 11.95 -7.34 -2.84
N GLU A 150 11.48 -6.28 -3.50
CA GLU A 150 12.35 -5.34 -4.22
C GLU A 150 13.17 -4.46 -3.30
N LEU A 151 12.85 -4.42 -2.02
CA LEU A 151 13.59 -3.64 -1.01
C LEU A 151 14.53 -4.49 -0.14
N LEU A 152 14.66 -5.76 -0.46
CA LEU A 152 15.57 -6.65 0.26
C LEU A 152 17.01 -6.53 -0.23
#